data_16ae0b832107d67a177363efb519d552
#
_entry.id   16ae0b832107d67a177363efb519d552
#
_cell.length_a   1.000
_cell.length_b   1.000
_cell.length_c   1.000
_cell.angle_alpha   90.00
_cell.angle_beta   90.00
_cell.angle_gamma   90.00
#
_symmetry.space_group_name_H-M   'P 1'
#
loop_
_entity.id
_entity.type
_entity.pdbx_description
1 polymer ?
#
loop_
_entity_poly.entity_id
_entity_poly.type
_entity_poly.pdbx_seq_one_letter_code
_entity_poly.pdbx_strand_id
1 'polypeptide(L)'
;MKNRLFIILLFTLFGAGSAFANTMGQHEISNAIKQAKMGSKATTLQQVDMHLHRVLNCLEGRKGMEYDAKAGDPCMGKGAMNDFKSGKFGRDELQQAMEDAHYGLMTKRVSIAQNAADLAIHSLSSAKDD
;
A
#
# COMPACT_ATOMS: atom_id res chain seq x y z
N MET A 1 -2.31 21.49 -65.97
CA MET A 1 -2.03 20.28 -65.19
C MET A 1 -1.54 20.72 -63.81
N LYS A 2 -2.42 20.77 -62.79
CA LYS A 2 -2.05 21.19 -61.47
C LYS A 2 -2.35 20.03 -60.54
N ASN A 3 -1.30 19.29 -60.16
CA ASN A 3 -1.38 18.25 -59.12
C ASN A 3 -1.51 18.92 -57.75
N ARG A 4 -2.66 18.80 -57.15
CA ARG A 4 -2.85 19.14 -55.74
C ARG A 4 -2.61 17.88 -54.92
N LEU A 5 -1.44 17.87 -54.28
CA LEU A 5 -1.08 16.87 -53.28
C LEU A 5 -1.90 17.15 -52.01
N PHE A 6 -2.87 16.29 -51.73
CA PHE A 6 -3.57 16.30 -50.45
C PHE A 6 -2.70 15.57 -49.41
N ILE A 7 -2.07 16.34 -48.54
CA ILE A 7 -1.41 15.81 -47.34
C ILE A 7 -2.48 15.55 -46.33
N ILE A 8 -2.84 14.28 -46.14
CA ILE A 8 -3.70 13.84 -45.04
C ILE A 8 -2.83 13.77 -43.78
N LEU A 9 -2.99 14.78 -42.91
CA LEU A 9 -2.38 14.80 -41.59
C LEU A 9 -3.16 13.81 -40.70
N LEU A 10 -2.62 12.62 -40.51
CA LEU A 10 -3.14 11.67 -39.53
C LEU A 10 -2.79 12.19 -38.12
N PHE A 11 -3.74 12.81 -37.44
CA PHE A 11 -3.67 13.05 -36.03
C PHE A 11 -3.88 11.72 -35.30
N THR A 12 -2.79 11.09 -34.89
CA THR A 12 -2.83 10.01 -33.89
C THR A 12 -3.13 10.64 -32.55
N LEU A 13 -4.39 10.55 -32.10
CA LEU A 13 -4.75 10.78 -30.71
C LEU A 13 -4.04 9.71 -29.85
N PHE A 14 -2.93 10.08 -29.23
CA PHE A 14 -2.39 9.33 -28.12
C PHE A 14 -3.38 9.45 -26.96
N GLY A 15 -4.11 8.38 -26.74
CA GLY A 15 -4.94 8.23 -25.57
C GLY A 15 -4.08 8.21 -24.31
N ALA A 16 -3.97 9.34 -23.63
CA ALA A 16 -3.47 9.42 -22.27
C ALA A 16 -4.56 8.87 -21.33
N GLY A 17 -4.72 7.56 -21.34
CA GLY A 17 -5.65 6.86 -20.45
C GLY A 17 -4.87 5.97 -19.50
N SER A 18 -5.05 6.18 -18.19
CA SER A 18 -4.86 5.22 -17.11
C SER A 18 -3.65 5.36 -16.16
N ALA A 19 -2.86 6.43 -16.18
CA ALA A 19 -1.80 6.62 -15.18
C ALA A 19 -2.31 7.09 -13.79
N PHE A 20 -3.55 7.58 -13.69
CA PHE A 20 -4.05 8.18 -12.44
C PHE A 20 -4.70 7.20 -11.47
N ALA A 21 -5.17 6.03 -11.90
CA ALA A 21 -5.85 5.05 -11.05
C ALA A 21 -4.88 4.25 -10.16
N ASN A 22 -3.60 4.13 -10.54
CA ASN A 22 -2.57 3.40 -9.79
C ASN A 22 -1.86 4.25 -8.72
N THR A 23 -2.04 5.58 -8.70
CA THR A 23 -1.26 6.44 -7.81
C THR A 23 -1.80 6.52 -6.39
N MET A 24 -3.11 6.31 -6.17
CA MET A 24 -3.70 6.45 -4.83
C MET A 24 -3.33 5.28 -3.93
N GLY A 25 -3.61 4.05 -4.31
CA GLY A 25 -3.22 2.87 -3.52
C GLY A 25 -1.70 2.72 -3.34
N GLN A 26 -0.90 3.17 -4.32
CA GLN A 26 0.57 3.16 -4.25
C GLN A 26 1.12 4.11 -3.18
N HIS A 27 0.45 5.24 -2.92
CA HIS A 27 0.84 6.15 -1.85
C HIS A 27 0.60 5.52 -0.47
N GLU A 28 -0.55 4.89 -0.26
CA GLU A 28 -0.88 4.16 0.97
C GLU A 28 0.09 3.00 1.20
N ILE A 29 0.39 2.21 0.17
CA ILE A 29 1.39 1.13 0.25
C ILE A 29 2.77 1.67 0.63
N SER A 30 3.22 2.76 0.03
CA SER A 30 4.51 3.37 0.33
C SER A 30 4.59 3.86 1.78
N ASN A 31 3.52 4.44 2.31
CA ASN A 31 3.44 4.82 3.71
C ASN A 31 3.40 3.61 4.64
N ALA A 32 2.67 2.56 4.29
CA ALA A 32 2.65 1.31 5.05
C ALA A 32 4.05 0.67 5.12
N ILE A 33 4.79 0.61 4.00
CA ILE A 33 6.19 0.15 3.98
C ILE A 33 7.07 0.98 4.93
N LYS A 34 6.92 2.31 4.90
CA LYS A 34 7.66 3.20 5.81
C LYS A 34 7.37 2.87 7.27
N GLN A 35 6.10 2.67 7.62
CA GLN A 35 5.72 2.30 8.99
C GLN A 35 6.27 0.92 9.37
N ALA A 36 6.15 -0.09 8.52
CA ALA A 36 6.70 -1.41 8.76
C ALA A 36 8.23 -1.36 8.98
N LYS A 37 8.97 -0.58 8.19
CA LYS A 37 10.41 -0.36 8.38
C LYS A 37 10.76 0.32 9.71
N MET A 38 9.91 1.21 10.19
CA MET A 38 10.09 1.82 11.52
C MET A 38 9.79 0.80 12.62
N GLY A 39 8.76 -0.01 12.45
CA GLY A 39 8.41 -1.09 13.38
C GLY A 39 9.51 -2.15 13.50
N SER A 40 10.07 -2.61 12.37
CA SER A 40 11.14 -3.62 12.38
C SER A 40 12.43 -3.15 13.09
N LYS A 41 12.63 -1.85 13.21
CA LYS A 41 13.80 -1.23 13.87
C LYS A 41 13.49 -0.70 15.28
N ALA A 42 12.25 -0.69 15.69
CA ALA A 42 11.85 -0.18 17.00
C ALA A 42 12.35 -1.11 18.12
N THR A 43 12.73 -0.55 19.24
CA THR A 43 13.40 -1.29 20.33
C THR A 43 12.46 -1.76 21.42
N THR A 44 11.23 -1.26 21.45
CA THR A 44 10.22 -1.65 22.43
C THR A 44 8.98 -2.23 21.73
N LEU A 45 8.31 -3.17 22.40
CA LEU A 45 7.08 -3.75 21.86
C LEU A 45 6.02 -2.67 21.57
N GLN A 46 5.85 -1.71 22.48
CA GLN A 46 4.91 -0.61 22.29
C GLN A 46 5.17 0.19 21.01
N GLN A 47 6.44 0.45 20.68
CA GLN A 47 6.78 1.15 19.44
C GLN A 47 6.52 0.28 18.21
N VAL A 48 6.85 -1.02 18.26
CA VAL A 48 6.55 -1.96 17.17
C VAL A 48 5.05 -2.00 16.93
N ASP A 49 4.26 -2.21 17.99
CA ASP A 49 2.79 -2.27 17.92
C ASP A 49 2.20 -0.99 17.31
N MET A 50 2.67 0.18 17.75
CA MET A 50 2.22 1.46 17.19
C MET A 50 2.46 1.52 15.68
N HIS A 51 3.62 1.08 15.21
CA HIS A 51 3.92 1.09 13.77
C HIS A 51 3.13 0.04 12.99
N LEU A 52 2.89 -1.15 13.58
CA LEU A 52 2.06 -2.17 12.95
C LEU A 52 0.59 -1.73 12.84
N HIS A 53 0.03 -1.06 13.86
CA HIS A 53 -1.29 -0.44 13.74
C HIS A 53 -1.34 0.62 12.63
N ARG A 54 -0.28 1.42 12.45
CA ARG A 54 -0.20 2.38 11.34
C ARG A 54 -0.12 1.70 9.96
N VAL A 55 0.50 0.53 9.87
CA VAL A 55 0.46 -0.31 8.67
C VAL A 55 -1.00 -0.69 8.36
N LEU A 56 -1.72 -1.24 9.33
CA LEU A 56 -3.14 -1.60 9.18
C LEU A 56 -4.00 -0.39 8.82
N ASN A 57 -3.79 0.76 9.46
CA ASN A 57 -4.51 1.99 9.15
C ASN A 57 -4.32 2.41 7.68
N CYS A 58 -3.11 2.23 7.11
CA CYS A 58 -2.84 2.51 5.70
C CYS A 58 -3.40 1.46 4.73
N LEU A 59 -3.59 0.22 5.18
CA LEU A 59 -4.13 -0.84 4.35
C LEU A 59 -5.66 -0.82 4.32
N GLU A 60 -6.30 -0.69 5.47
CA GLU A 60 -7.75 -0.72 5.60
C GLU A 60 -8.42 0.65 5.46
N GLY A 61 -7.75 1.71 5.90
CA GLY A 61 -8.33 3.04 6.01
C GLY A 61 -9.30 3.16 7.19
N ARG A 62 -9.86 4.35 7.37
CA ARG A 62 -10.67 4.72 8.55
C ARG A 62 -11.92 3.87 8.76
N LYS A 63 -12.42 3.22 7.73
CA LYS A 63 -13.62 2.36 7.81
C LYS A 63 -13.28 0.90 8.07
N GLY A 64 -12.00 0.54 8.13
CA GLY A 64 -11.55 -0.81 8.40
C GLY A 64 -11.82 -1.23 9.84
N MET A 65 -11.97 -2.53 10.05
CA MET A 65 -12.27 -3.10 11.38
C MET A 65 -11.08 -3.00 12.33
N GLU A 66 -9.87 -2.99 11.79
CA GLU A 66 -8.61 -2.95 12.56
C GLU A 66 -8.03 -1.53 12.67
N TYR A 67 -8.79 -0.51 12.23
CA TYR A 67 -8.33 0.88 12.28
C TYR A 67 -8.21 1.37 13.72
N ASP A 68 -7.00 1.77 14.10
CA ASP A 68 -6.70 2.36 15.40
C ASP A 68 -6.30 3.84 15.27
N ALA A 69 -7.24 4.72 15.59
CA ALA A 69 -7.01 6.18 15.56
C ALA A 69 -5.92 6.62 16.57
N LYS A 70 -5.72 5.89 17.67
CA LYS A 70 -4.73 6.24 18.69
C LYS A 70 -3.30 6.01 18.23
N ALA A 71 -3.08 5.05 17.32
CA ALA A 71 -1.77 4.81 16.73
C ALA A 71 -1.34 5.94 15.78
N GLY A 72 -2.29 6.72 15.28
CA GLY A 72 -2.09 7.74 14.26
C GLY A 72 -2.40 7.24 12.85
N ASP A 73 -2.66 8.17 11.96
CA ASP A 73 -3.16 7.89 10.61
C ASP A 73 -2.26 8.53 9.54
N PRO A 74 -1.14 7.89 9.16
CA PRO A 74 -0.23 8.44 8.16
C PRO A 74 -0.82 8.46 6.75
N CYS A 75 -1.95 7.77 6.52
CA CYS A 75 -2.63 7.67 5.23
C CYS A 75 -3.94 8.48 5.17
N MET A 76 -4.20 9.31 6.19
CA MET A 76 -5.31 10.28 6.23
C MET A 76 -6.69 9.63 5.98
N GLY A 77 -6.93 8.46 6.55
CA GLY A 77 -8.18 7.71 6.44
C GLY A 77 -8.34 6.89 5.17
N LYS A 78 -7.35 6.95 4.27
CA LYS A 78 -7.35 6.15 3.04
C LYS A 78 -6.76 4.77 3.30
N GLY A 79 -7.30 3.76 2.64
CA GLY A 79 -6.84 2.38 2.73
C GLY A 79 -6.50 1.81 1.36
N ALA A 80 -5.30 1.26 1.19
CA ALA A 80 -4.86 0.67 -0.07
C ALA A 80 -5.81 -0.45 -0.55
N MET A 81 -6.37 -1.24 0.36
CA MET A 81 -7.32 -2.32 0.04
C MET A 81 -8.58 -1.83 -0.68
N ASN A 82 -8.96 -0.56 -0.52
CA ASN A 82 -10.13 0.01 -1.18
C ASN A 82 -9.89 0.27 -2.68
N ASP A 83 -8.63 0.46 -3.06
CA ASP A 83 -8.23 0.75 -4.44
C ASP A 83 -7.89 -0.52 -5.24
N PHE A 84 -7.63 -1.63 -4.54
CA PHE A 84 -7.36 -2.94 -5.13
C PHE A 84 -8.61 -3.83 -5.09
N LYS A 85 -9.23 -4.04 -6.23
CA LYS A 85 -10.41 -4.93 -6.33
C LYS A 85 -10.01 -6.39 -6.14
N SER A 86 -10.93 -7.20 -5.60
CA SER A 86 -10.75 -8.65 -5.50
C SER A 86 -10.35 -9.26 -6.84
N GLY A 87 -9.36 -10.16 -6.83
CA GLY A 87 -8.84 -10.83 -8.02
C GLY A 87 -7.88 -10.01 -8.87
N LYS A 88 -7.43 -8.82 -8.42
CA LYS A 88 -6.35 -8.07 -9.06
C LYS A 88 -5.00 -8.37 -8.40
N PHE A 89 -3.95 -8.33 -9.20
CA PHE A 89 -2.57 -8.37 -8.71
C PHE A 89 -2.35 -7.36 -7.58
N GLY A 90 -1.57 -7.73 -6.61
CA GLY A 90 -1.25 -6.91 -5.45
C GLY A 90 -2.27 -7.01 -4.30
N ARG A 91 -3.49 -7.49 -4.53
CA ARG A 91 -4.49 -7.59 -3.44
C ARG A 91 -4.17 -8.71 -2.46
N ASP A 92 -3.73 -9.84 -2.95
CA ASP A 92 -3.37 -10.98 -2.09
C ASP A 92 -2.13 -10.66 -1.25
N GLU A 93 -1.18 -9.93 -1.82
CA GLU A 93 0.00 -9.41 -1.13
C GLU A 93 -0.37 -8.38 -0.06
N LEU A 94 -1.35 -7.51 -0.32
CA LEU A 94 -1.88 -6.59 0.70
C LEU A 94 -2.58 -7.34 1.82
N GLN A 95 -3.35 -8.37 1.50
CA GLN A 95 -3.98 -9.23 2.50
C GLN A 95 -2.93 -9.93 3.36
N GLN A 96 -1.88 -10.49 2.74
CA GLN A 96 -0.77 -11.11 3.46
C GLN A 96 -0.08 -10.10 4.39
N ALA A 97 0.16 -8.87 3.93
CA ALA A 97 0.76 -7.83 4.76
C ALA A 97 -0.11 -7.46 5.98
N MET A 98 -1.43 -7.48 5.84
CA MET A 98 -2.34 -7.30 6.97
C MET A 98 -2.22 -8.44 7.98
N GLU A 99 -2.17 -9.68 7.51
CA GLU A 99 -2.01 -10.87 8.35
C GLU A 99 -0.67 -10.85 9.08
N ASP A 100 0.41 -10.47 8.40
CA ASP A 100 1.74 -10.32 9.01
C ASP A 100 1.73 -9.25 10.12
N ALA A 101 1.12 -8.08 9.85
CA ALA A 101 1.00 -7.01 10.85
C ALA A 101 0.16 -7.46 12.05
N HIS A 102 -0.96 -8.12 11.80
CA HIS A 102 -1.82 -8.65 12.85
C HIS A 102 -1.11 -9.70 13.72
N TYR A 103 -0.37 -10.61 13.09
CA TYR A 103 0.45 -11.60 13.82
C TYR A 103 1.46 -10.91 14.75
N GLY A 104 2.11 -9.84 14.29
CA GLY A 104 3.04 -9.04 15.10
C GLY A 104 2.36 -8.42 16.32
N LEU A 105 1.14 -7.93 16.19
CA LEU A 105 0.36 -7.35 17.28
C LEU A 105 -0.09 -8.37 18.33
N MET A 106 -0.21 -9.63 17.97
CA MET A 106 -0.61 -10.71 18.89
C MET A 106 0.51 -11.20 19.78
N THR A 107 1.77 -10.94 19.45
CA THR A 107 2.93 -11.42 20.22
C THR A 107 3.26 -10.50 21.39
N LYS A 108 3.91 -11.06 22.40
CA LYS A 108 4.50 -10.30 23.52
C LYS A 108 6.02 -10.20 23.43
N ARG A 109 6.60 -10.62 22.33
CA ARG A 109 8.06 -10.64 22.11
C ARG A 109 8.45 -9.66 21.02
N VAL A 110 9.27 -8.68 21.40
CA VAL A 110 9.77 -7.62 20.49
C VAL A 110 10.34 -8.20 19.20
N SER A 111 11.21 -9.21 19.31
CA SER A 111 11.86 -9.82 18.14
C SER A 111 10.89 -10.47 17.15
N ILE A 112 9.81 -11.07 17.67
CA ILE A 112 8.78 -11.69 16.81
C ILE A 112 7.95 -10.59 16.14
N ALA A 113 7.58 -9.54 16.87
CA ALA A 113 6.85 -8.41 16.31
C ALA A 113 7.70 -7.66 15.23
N GLN A 114 9.00 -7.50 15.46
CA GLN A 114 9.94 -6.96 14.47
C GLN A 114 10.01 -7.83 13.20
N ASN A 115 10.10 -9.15 13.36
CA ASN A 115 10.10 -10.09 12.21
C ASN A 115 8.77 -10.02 11.44
N ALA A 116 7.66 -9.88 12.13
CA ALA A 116 6.35 -9.69 11.50
C ALA A 116 6.31 -8.38 10.66
N ALA A 117 6.89 -7.31 11.18
CA ALA A 117 7.04 -6.07 10.44
C ALA A 117 7.93 -6.24 9.18
N ASP A 118 9.00 -7.03 9.26
CA ASP A 118 9.84 -7.36 8.10
C ASP A 118 9.08 -8.20 7.05
N LEU A 119 8.27 -9.15 7.47
CA LEU A 119 7.40 -9.93 6.56
C LEU A 119 6.41 -9.00 5.85
N ALA A 120 5.76 -8.10 6.59
CA ALA A 120 4.85 -7.11 6.00
C ALA A 120 5.55 -6.22 4.96
N ILE A 121 6.83 -5.85 5.16
CA ILE A 121 7.61 -5.11 4.15
C ILE A 121 7.72 -5.90 2.85
N HIS A 122 7.99 -7.19 2.92
CA HIS A 122 8.12 -8.04 1.73
C HIS A 122 6.80 -8.12 0.96
N SER A 123 5.70 -8.42 1.64
CA SER A 123 4.37 -8.49 1.04
C SER A 123 3.95 -7.16 0.42
N LEU A 124 4.16 -6.03 1.13
CA LEU A 124 3.86 -4.69 0.63
C LEU A 124 4.73 -4.29 -0.58
N SER A 125 5.99 -4.68 -0.59
CA SER A 125 6.89 -4.39 -1.72
C SER A 125 6.46 -5.15 -2.96
N SER A 126 6.05 -6.43 -2.84
CA SER A 126 5.50 -7.20 -3.93
C SER A 126 4.22 -6.55 -4.48
N ALA A 127 3.30 -6.13 -3.61
CA ALA A 127 2.07 -5.44 -4.02
C ALA A 127 2.32 -4.11 -4.75
N LYS A 128 3.45 -3.45 -4.47
CA LYS A 128 3.81 -2.18 -5.10
C LYS A 128 4.37 -2.34 -6.49
N ASP A 129 5.10 -3.43 -6.73
CA ASP A 129 5.82 -3.68 -7.98
C ASP A 129 4.90 -4.27 -9.06
N ASP A 130 3.69 -4.71 -8.70
CA ASP A 130 2.66 -5.23 -9.60
C ASP A 130 1.73 -4.11 -10.13
#